data_53a38d6f7878349e06a37ef0ea175d5a
#
_entry.id   53a38d6f7878349e06a37ef0ea175d5a
#
_cell.length_a   1.000
_cell.length_b   1.000
_cell.length_c   1.000
_cell.angle_alpha   90.00
_cell.angle_beta   90.00
_cell.angle_gamma   90.00
#
_symmetry.space_group_name_H-M   'P 1'
#
loop_
_entity.id
_entity.type
_entity.pdbx_description
1 polymer ?
#
loop_
_entity_poly.entity_id
_entity_poly.type
_entity_poly.pdbx_seq_one_letter_code
_entity_poly.pdbx_strand_id
1 'polypeptide(L)'
;SNAVILSVPAKNTVAISETTLTDTVTSVTAGAVYSAATSTGTVALASLARNGSSARLTFSVNPTSPYPMSIRVTNDSAIAGPVTLTLTNDDGDTSAAISLGAVAGGPAGDLSAGASTALLGMSDVFTAVQAGDATFALGASSNKLRVAISSLTPTIVLNAFSLSSDGTTFSMVTDAGA
;
A
#
# COMPACT_ATOMS: atom_id res chain seq x y z
N SER A 1 36.84 0.26 16.86
CA SER A 1 35.46 0.43 16.38
C SER A 1 34.89 -0.95 16.07
N ASN A 2 33.73 -1.28 16.63
CA ASN A 2 33.03 -2.51 16.36
C ASN A 2 32.01 -2.22 15.26
N ALA A 3 32.08 -2.98 14.17
CA ALA A 3 31.09 -2.91 13.10
C ALA A 3 30.09 -4.05 13.26
N VAL A 4 28.81 -3.74 13.24
CA VAL A 4 27.74 -4.74 13.11
C VAL A 4 27.46 -4.92 11.62
N ILE A 5 27.70 -6.12 11.10
CA ILE A 5 27.46 -6.44 9.69
C ILE A 5 26.24 -7.34 9.60
N LEU A 6 25.19 -6.85 8.92
CA LEU A 6 24.07 -7.68 8.53
C LEU A 6 24.38 -8.38 7.20
N SER A 7 24.51 -9.69 7.20
CA SER A 7 24.69 -10.49 5.99
C SER A 7 23.37 -11.18 5.63
N VAL A 8 22.86 -10.90 4.44
CA VAL A 8 21.66 -11.55 3.90
C VAL A 8 22.11 -12.53 2.80
N PRO A 9 21.89 -13.85 2.95
CA PRO A 9 22.25 -14.81 1.92
C PRO A 9 21.45 -14.59 0.63
N ALA A 10 22.12 -14.54 -0.52
CA ALA A 10 21.56 -14.19 -1.83
C ALA A 10 20.51 -15.17 -2.41
N LYS A 11 20.19 -16.27 -1.73
CA LYS A 11 19.23 -17.29 -2.18
C LYS A 11 18.29 -17.73 -1.07
N ASN A 12 17.78 -16.78 -0.28
CA ASN A 12 16.86 -17.16 0.76
C ASN A 12 15.40 -17.00 0.27
N THR A 13 14.63 -18.08 0.36
CA THR A 13 13.19 -18.10 0.07
C THR A 13 12.35 -17.54 1.24
N VAL A 14 12.99 -17.17 2.34
CA VAL A 14 12.31 -16.62 3.51
C VAL A 14 12.25 -15.10 3.39
N ALA A 15 11.05 -14.56 3.43
CA ALA A 15 10.86 -13.11 3.45
C ALA A 15 11.45 -12.52 4.74
N ILE A 16 12.30 -11.52 4.60
CA ILE A 16 12.76 -10.73 5.74
C ILE A 16 11.60 -9.79 6.12
N SER A 17 11.06 -9.98 7.32
CA SER A 17 10.03 -9.10 7.84
C SER A 17 10.59 -7.70 8.10
N GLU A 18 9.74 -6.70 7.95
CA GLU A 18 10.09 -5.35 8.39
C GLU A 18 10.45 -5.39 9.86
N THR A 19 11.59 -4.84 10.21
CA THR A 19 12.06 -4.80 11.59
C THR A 19 12.96 -3.60 11.82
N THR A 20 12.94 -3.11 13.04
CA THR A 20 13.93 -2.16 13.51
C THR A 20 15.06 -2.93 14.17
N LEU A 21 16.27 -2.76 13.65
CA LEU A 21 17.45 -3.28 14.28
C LEU A 21 17.77 -2.42 15.52
N THR A 22 17.77 -3.05 16.67
CA THR A 22 18.12 -2.39 17.93
C THR A 22 19.38 -3.03 18.50
N ASP A 23 20.27 -2.19 19.05
CA ASP A 23 21.40 -2.64 19.84
C ASP A 23 21.15 -2.32 21.31
N THR A 24 21.48 -3.24 22.18
CA THR A 24 21.43 -3.04 23.63
C THR A 24 22.84 -2.92 24.16
N VAL A 25 23.23 -1.71 24.45
CA VAL A 25 24.55 -1.44 25.05
C VAL A 25 24.46 -1.64 26.56
N THR A 26 25.16 -2.64 27.04
CA THR A 26 25.36 -2.82 28.48
C THR A 26 26.77 -2.38 28.84
N SER A 27 26.86 -1.26 29.52
CA SER A 27 28.15 -0.77 30.04
C SER A 27 28.35 -1.25 31.47
N VAL A 28 29.40 -2.01 31.67
CA VAL A 28 29.83 -2.45 33.01
C VAL A 28 31.14 -1.75 33.32
N THR A 29 31.11 -0.82 34.25
CA THR A 29 32.31 -0.20 34.74
C THR A 29 32.79 -0.97 35.95
N ALA A 30 33.85 -1.77 35.78
CA ALA A 30 34.51 -2.45 36.89
C ALA A 30 35.80 -1.69 37.27
N GLY A 31 35.83 -1.13 38.43
CA GLY A 31 37.02 -0.51 39.03
C GLY A 31 37.05 -0.73 40.52
N ALA A 32 38.26 -0.85 41.10
CA ALA A 32 38.46 -1.17 42.52
C ALA A 32 37.87 -0.15 43.50
N VAL A 33 37.34 0.96 43.02
CA VAL A 33 36.86 2.09 43.85
C VAL A 33 35.41 2.48 43.52
N TYR A 34 34.78 1.90 42.50
CA TYR A 34 33.44 2.26 42.07
C TYR A 34 32.54 1.03 42.07
N SER A 35 31.35 1.12 42.67
CA SER A 35 30.30 0.13 42.48
C SER A 35 29.89 0.07 41.01
N ALA A 36 29.80 -1.14 40.44
CA ALA A 36 29.39 -1.35 39.06
C ALA A 36 27.98 -0.77 38.85
N ALA A 37 27.87 0.29 38.09
CA ALA A 37 26.59 0.74 37.57
C ALA A 37 26.36 0.10 36.20
N THR A 38 25.34 -0.74 36.10
CA THR A 38 24.88 -1.28 34.83
C THR A 38 23.91 -0.30 34.21
N SER A 39 24.30 0.33 33.13
CA SER A 39 23.38 1.13 32.32
C SER A 39 23.03 0.35 31.07
N THR A 40 21.75 0.08 30.87
CA THR A 40 21.23 -0.59 29.69
C THR A 40 20.48 0.45 28.86
N GLY A 41 20.97 0.75 27.69
CA GLY A 41 20.29 1.62 26.74
C GLY A 41 20.02 0.86 25.41
N THR A 42 18.80 0.94 24.92
CA THR A 42 18.45 0.40 23.61
C THR A 42 18.46 1.53 22.60
N VAL A 43 19.26 1.39 21.55
CA VAL A 43 19.35 2.36 20.47
C VAL A 43 18.86 1.71 19.18
N ALA A 44 17.96 2.37 18.47
CA ALA A 44 17.58 1.97 17.12
C ALA A 44 18.73 2.29 16.16
N LEU A 45 19.31 1.28 15.53
CA LEU A 45 20.44 1.43 14.60
C LEU A 45 19.98 1.68 13.18
N ALA A 46 18.98 0.95 12.71
CA ALA A 46 18.44 1.03 11.35
C ALA A 46 17.06 0.38 11.29
N SER A 47 16.27 0.77 10.30
CA SER A 47 15.04 0.08 9.94
C SER A 47 15.23 -0.64 8.61
N LEU A 48 14.79 -1.88 8.53
CA LEU A 48 14.64 -2.63 7.29
C LEU A 48 13.20 -2.45 6.82
N ALA A 49 13.00 -1.83 5.67
CA ALA A 49 11.71 -1.71 5.02
C ALA A 49 11.71 -2.51 3.71
N ARG A 50 10.55 -3.02 3.33
CA ARG A 50 10.40 -3.66 2.03
C ARG A 50 10.33 -2.61 0.93
N ASN A 51 10.97 -2.88 -0.20
CA ASN A 51 10.65 -2.15 -1.43
C ASN A 51 9.24 -2.54 -1.86
N GLY A 52 8.34 -1.59 -1.75
CA GLY A 52 6.97 -1.73 -2.22
C GLY A 52 6.84 -1.47 -3.72
N SER A 53 5.66 -1.69 -4.23
CA SER A 53 5.26 -1.33 -5.58
C SER A 53 4.04 -0.41 -5.56
N SER A 54 3.88 0.35 -6.62
CA SER A 54 2.72 1.22 -6.80
C SER A 54 2.22 1.13 -8.23
N ALA A 55 0.93 1.30 -8.41
CA ALA A 55 0.30 1.41 -9.73
C ALA A 55 -0.71 2.56 -9.71
N ARG A 56 -0.95 3.19 -10.86
CA ARG A 56 -1.77 4.38 -10.97
C ARG A 56 -2.64 4.34 -12.21
N LEU A 57 -3.91 4.68 -12.03
CA LEU A 57 -4.80 5.03 -13.14
C LEU A 57 -4.90 6.55 -13.21
N THR A 58 -4.52 7.12 -14.34
CA THR A 58 -4.53 8.57 -14.58
C THR A 58 -5.90 9.09 -15.00
N PHE A 59 -6.79 8.19 -15.34
CA PHE A 59 -8.16 8.50 -15.74
C PHE A 59 -9.15 7.56 -15.06
N SER A 60 -10.16 8.12 -14.42
CA SER A 60 -11.29 7.39 -13.89
C SER A 60 -12.58 8.18 -14.15
N VAL A 61 -13.68 7.46 -14.29
CA VAL A 61 -15.00 8.06 -14.43
C VAL A 61 -15.58 8.34 -13.04
N ASN A 62 -16.43 9.35 -12.95
CA ASN A 62 -17.20 9.65 -11.76
C ASN A 62 -17.91 8.38 -11.20
N PRO A 63 -17.84 8.12 -9.89
CA PRO A 63 -18.55 7.00 -9.25
C PRO A 63 -20.07 7.04 -9.44
N THR A 64 -20.66 8.19 -9.75
CA THR A 64 -22.08 8.37 -10.04
C THR A 64 -22.41 8.38 -11.54
N SER A 65 -21.43 8.08 -12.40
CA SER A 65 -21.63 8.04 -13.85
C SER A 65 -22.59 6.90 -14.25
N PRO A 66 -23.40 7.10 -15.28
CA PRO A 66 -24.16 6.00 -15.88
C PRO A 66 -23.26 4.93 -16.55
N TYR A 67 -21.98 5.22 -16.69
CA TYR A 67 -20.97 4.26 -17.17
C TYR A 67 -20.24 3.66 -15.96
N PRO A 68 -20.68 2.50 -15.46
CA PRO A 68 -20.06 1.89 -14.29
C PRO A 68 -18.60 1.51 -14.61
N MET A 69 -17.73 1.96 -13.76
CA MET A 69 -16.31 1.60 -13.81
C MET A 69 -15.96 0.76 -12.60
N SER A 70 -15.17 -0.26 -12.83
CA SER A 70 -14.62 -1.11 -11.78
C SER A 70 -13.11 -1.22 -11.93
N ILE A 71 -12.43 -1.40 -10.81
CA ILE A 71 -11.01 -1.68 -10.77
C ILE A 71 -10.77 -3.11 -10.29
N ARG A 72 -9.66 -3.67 -10.71
CA ARG A 72 -9.14 -4.94 -10.23
C ARG A 72 -7.67 -4.79 -9.88
N VAL A 73 -7.31 -5.25 -8.71
CA VAL A 73 -5.94 -5.21 -8.21
C VAL A 73 -5.39 -6.64 -8.19
N THR A 74 -4.21 -6.84 -8.75
CA THR A 74 -3.54 -8.14 -8.78
C THR A 74 -2.18 -8.01 -8.09
N ASN A 75 -1.93 -8.89 -7.14
CA ASN A 75 -0.61 -9.07 -6.56
C ASN A 75 0.16 -10.11 -7.40
N ASP A 76 0.95 -9.65 -8.33
CA ASP A 76 1.76 -10.51 -9.22
C ASP A 76 3.12 -10.86 -8.60
N SER A 77 3.15 -10.98 -7.29
CA SER A 77 4.35 -11.35 -6.54
C SER A 77 4.16 -12.68 -5.80
N ALA A 78 5.26 -13.26 -5.36
CA ALA A 78 5.26 -14.49 -4.55
C ALA A 78 4.98 -14.23 -3.05
N ILE A 79 4.68 -13.00 -2.65
CA ILE A 79 4.54 -12.60 -1.24
C ILE A 79 3.18 -11.91 -1.07
N ALA A 80 2.43 -12.34 -0.05
CA ALA A 80 1.22 -11.62 0.36
C ALA A 80 1.59 -10.28 1.01
N GLY A 81 0.73 -9.28 0.87
CA GLY A 81 0.95 -7.99 1.51
C GLY A 81 -0.25 -7.06 1.48
N PRO A 82 -0.22 -6.06 2.36
CA PRO A 82 -1.28 -5.07 2.43
C PRO A 82 -1.27 -4.18 1.18
N VAL A 83 -2.45 -3.79 0.77
CA VAL A 83 -2.64 -2.83 -0.32
C VAL A 83 -3.40 -1.64 0.20
N THR A 84 -2.90 -0.46 -0.09
CA THR A 84 -3.57 0.81 0.21
C THR A 84 -3.97 1.51 -1.07
N LEU A 85 -5.02 2.33 -0.99
CA LEU A 85 -5.59 3.07 -2.10
C LEU A 85 -5.76 4.53 -1.71
N THR A 86 -5.47 5.42 -2.65
CA THR A 86 -5.76 6.86 -2.58
C THR A 86 -6.49 7.30 -3.83
N LEU A 87 -7.37 8.29 -3.68
CA LEU A 87 -8.01 8.97 -4.80
C LEU A 87 -7.49 10.39 -4.89
N THR A 88 -7.36 10.90 -6.11
CA THR A 88 -7.07 12.31 -6.36
C THR A 88 -8.12 12.85 -7.32
N ASN A 89 -8.77 13.96 -6.97
CA ASN A 89 -9.73 14.64 -7.84
C ASN A 89 -9.01 15.54 -8.88
N ASP A 90 -9.77 16.15 -9.79
CA ASP A 90 -9.21 17.00 -10.83
C ASP A 90 -8.76 18.38 -10.31
N ASP A 91 -9.18 18.76 -9.12
CA ASP A 91 -8.72 20.00 -8.46
C ASP A 91 -7.36 19.80 -7.77
N GLY A 92 -6.89 18.54 -7.71
CA GLY A 92 -5.58 18.17 -7.15
C GLY A 92 -5.63 17.67 -5.69
N ASP A 93 -6.82 17.67 -5.07
CA ASP A 93 -6.97 17.16 -3.71
C ASP A 93 -6.80 15.64 -3.70
N THR A 94 -6.04 15.15 -2.74
CA THR A 94 -5.79 13.72 -2.57
C THR A 94 -6.34 13.27 -1.22
N SER A 95 -7.07 12.16 -1.24
CA SER A 95 -7.64 11.57 -0.04
C SER A 95 -6.57 11.00 0.90
N ALA A 96 -6.92 10.79 2.14
CA ALA A 96 -6.16 9.90 3.01
C ALA A 96 -6.07 8.49 2.38
N ALA A 97 -4.98 7.78 2.67
CA ALA A 97 -4.83 6.39 2.22
C ALA A 97 -5.75 5.48 3.03
N ILE A 98 -6.51 4.64 2.34
CA ILE A 98 -7.34 3.60 2.96
C ILE A 98 -6.81 2.21 2.63
N SER A 99 -7.10 1.23 3.48
CA SER A 99 -6.87 -0.17 3.13
C SER A 99 -7.82 -0.59 2.01
N LEU A 100 -7.33 -1.36 1.05
CA LEU A 100 -8.18 -1.94 0.00
C LEU A 100 -9.26 -2.86 0.59
N GLY A 101 -9.02 -3.44 1.76
CA GLY A 101 -10.00 -4.23 2.51
C GLY A 101 -11.19 -3.44 3.07
N ALA A 102 -11.11 -2.10 3.10
CA ALA A 102 -12.24 -1.25 3.47
C ALA A 102 -13.27 -1.09 2.34
N VAL A 103 -12.88 -1.42 1.09
CA VAL A 103 -13.77 -1.37 -0.06
C VAL A 103 -14.66 -2.60 -0.08
N ALA A 104 -15.94 -2.45 -0.36
CA ALA A 104 -16.87 -3.58 -0.51
C ALA A 104 -16.36 -4.56 -1.59
N GLY A 105 -16.21 -5.83 -1.24
CA GLY A 105 -15.61 -6.85 -2.09
C GLY A 105 -14.07 -6.85 -2.12
N GLY A 106 -13.43 -5.99 -1.36
CA GLY A 106 -11.98 -5.98 -1.16
C GLY A 106 -11.49 -7.17 -0.32
N PRO A 107 -10.17 -7.41 -0.27
CA PRO A 107 -9.61 -8.51 0.51
C PRO A 107 -9.77 -8.23 2.02
N ALA A 108 -10.11 -9.25 2.80
CA ALA A 108 -10.28 -9.11 4.25
C ALA A 108 -8.98 -8.78 5.03
N GLY A 109 -7.86 -8.71 4.34
CA GLY A 109 -6.53 -8.44 4.90
C GLY A 109 -5.52 -8.26 3.77
N ASP A 110 -4.37 -8.89 3.90
CA ASP A 110 -3.35 -8.90 2.86
C ASP A 110 -3.85 -9.55 1.57
N LEU A 111 -3.50 -8.97 0.43
CA LEU A 111 -3.73 -9.60 -0.86
C LEU A 111 -2.72 -10.73 -1.05
N SER A 112 -3.22 -11.95 -1.13
CA SER A 112 -2.38 -13.15 -1.23
C SER A 112 -1.46 -13.12 -2.46
N ALA A 113 -0.35 -13.84 -2.38
CA ALA A 113 0.57 -14.02 -3.50
C ALA A 113 -0.14 -14.57 -4.74
N GLY A 114 0.09 -13.98 -5.91
CA GLY A 114 -0.53 -14.36 -7.17
C GLY A 114 -2.06 -14.13 -7.25
N ALA A 115 -2.67 -13.52 -6.23
CA ALA A 115 -4.11 -13.34 -6.18
C ALA A 115 -4.56 -12.00 -6.79
N SER A 116 -5.82 -11.99 -7.22
CA SER A 116 -6.51 -10.77 -7.66
C SER A 116 -7.75 -10.53 -6.83
N THR A 117 -8.12 -9.27 -6.65
CA THR A 117 -9.42 -8.91 -6.08
C THR A 117 -10.57 -9.31 -7.00
N ALA A 118 -11.80 -9.29 -6.48
CA ALA A 118 -12.98 -9.14 -7.31
C ALA A 118 -12.93 -7.81 -8.08
N LEU A 119 -13.88 -7.57 -8.97
CA LEU A 119 -14.10 -6.27 -9.57
C LEU A 119 -14.68 -5.35 -8.49
N LEU A 120 -13.96 -4.29 -8.15
CA LEU A 120 -14.36 -3.32 -7.16
C LEU A 120 -14.99 -2.11 -7.87
N GLY A 121 -16.26 -1.87 -7.63
CA GLY A 121 -16.96 -0.74 -8.24
C GLY A 121 -16.39 0.60 -7.76
N MET A 122 -16.24 1.57 -8.65
CA MET A 122 -15.71 2.89 -8.29
C MET A 122 -16.62 3.65 -7.31
N SER A 123 -17.93 3.37 -7.31
CA SER A 123 -18.87 3.86 -6.29
C SER A 123 -18.54 3.35 -4.88
N ASP A 124 -18.20 2.06 -4.79
CA ASP A 124 -17.83 1.43 -3.51
C ASP A 124 -16.46 1.92 -3.03
N VAL A 125 -15.52 2.08 -3.98
CA VAL A 125 -14.20 2.69 -3.69
C VAL A 125 -14.37 4.10 -3.15
N PHE A 126 -15.16 4.94 -3.79
CA PHE A 126 -15.40 6.31 -3.35
C PHE A 126 -16.09 6.36 -1.98
N THR A 127 -17.09 5.52 -1.76
CA THR A 127 -17.77 5.41 -0.47
C THR A 127 -16.81 5.01 0.65
N ALA A 128 -15.94 4.04 0.40
CA ALA A 128 -14.93 3.61 1.37
C ALA A 128 -13.92 4.72 1.67
N VAL A 129 -13.50 5.48 0.65
CA VAL A 129 -12.60 6.62 0.83
C VAL A 129 -13.28 7.70 1.69
N GLN A 130 -14.54 8.06 1.41
CA GLN A 130 -15.28 9.04 2.21
C GLN A 130 -15.52 8.58 3.65
N ALA A 131 -15.64 7.29 3.88
CA ALA A 131 -15.71 6.74 5.24
C ALA A 131 -14.40 6.90 6.02
N GLY A 132 -13.26 6.83 5.35
CA GLY A 132 -11.93 7.04 5.94
C GLY A 132 -11.47 8.51 5.94
N ASP A 133 -11.98 9.32 5.02
CA ASP A 133 -11.68 10.74 4.86
C ASP A 133 -12.95 11.51 4.47
N ALA A 134 -13.68 11.95 5.47
CA ALA A 134 -14.95 12.66 5.28
C ALA A 134 -14.80 14.04 4.61
N THR A 135 -13.57 14.54 4.49
CA THR A 135 -13.29 15.84 3.84
C THR A 135 -13.03 15.70 2.35
N PHE A 136 -12.73 14.49 1.87
CA PHE A 136 -12.49 14.26 0.46
C PHE A 136 -13.79 14.28 -0.34
N ALA A 137 -13.81 15.08 -1.40
CA ALA A 137 -14.96 15.26 -2.27
C ALA A 137 -14.55 15.18 -3.75
N LEU A 138 -15.55 15.06 -4.61
CA LEU A 138 -15.33 15.24 -6.06
C LEU A 138 -14.92 16.68 -6.34
N GLY A 139 -14.08 16.86 -7.35
CA GLY A 139 -13.68 18.20 -7.77
C GLY A 139 -14.85 19.04 -8.28
N ALA A 140 -14.77 20.34 -8.09
CA ALA A 140 -15.80 21.27 -8.52
C ALA A 140 -15.88 21.41 -10.05
N SER A 141 -14.75 21.23 -10.73
CA SER A 141 -14.62 21.38 -12.18
C SER A 141 -14.92 20.10 -12.96
N SER A 142 -14.77 18.95 -12.33
CA SER A 142 -14.92 17.65 -12.98
C SER A 142 -15.17 16.55 -11.93
N ASN A 143 -15.94 15.56 -12.33
CA ASN A 143 -16.23 14.39 -11.51
C ASN A 143 -15.22 13.24 -11.73
N LYS A 144 -14.07 13.52 -12.32
CA LYS A 144 -13.06 12.49 -12.61
C LYS A 144 -12.14 12.29 -11.40
N LEU A 145 -11.77 11.05 -11.19
CA LEU A 145 -10.87 10.63 -10.13
C LEU A 145 -9.68 9.88 -10.74
N ARG A 146 -8.52 10.11 -10.18
CA ARG A 146 -7.32 9.30 -10.40
C ARG A 146 -7.18 8.34 -9.23
N VAL A 147 -6.85 7.09 -9.53
CA VAL A 147 -6.66 6.05 -8.52
C VAL A 147 -5.19 5.73 -8.43
N ALA A 148 -4.64 5.74 -7.23
CA ALA A 148 -3.32 5.22 -6.96
C ALA A 148 -3.41 4.12 -5.90
N ILE A 149 -2.69 3.02 -6.13
CA ILE A 149 -2.51 1.94 -5.17
C ILE A 149 -1.05 1.83 -4.79
N SER A 150 -0.81 1.42 -3.57
CA SER A 150 0.53 1.15 -3.04
C SER A 150 0.49 -0.14 -2.23
N SER A 151 1.55 -0.92 -2.32
CA SER A 151 1.69 -2.17 -1.58
C SER A 151 3.13 -2.36 -1.13
N LEU A 152 3.32 -3.12 -0.07
CA LEU A 152 4.64 -3.59 0.35
C LEU A 152 5.10 -4.84 -0.41
N THR A 153 4.31 -5.30 -1.39
CA THR A 153 4.69 -6.40 -2.29
C THR A 153 5.54 -5.88 -3.46
N PRO A 154 6.45 -6.69 -4.00
CA PRO A 154 7.36 -6.26 -5.08
C PRO A 154 6.67 -5.88 -6.38
N THR A 155 5.50 -6.47 -6.66
CA THR A 155 4.79 -6.23 -7.91
C THR A 155 3.29 -6.21 -7.68
N ILE A 156 2.65 -5.10 -8.05
CA ILE A 156 1.21 -4.94 -8.03
C ILE A 156 0.73 -4.38 -9.38
N VAL A 157 -0.40 -4.88 -9.85
CA VAL A 157 -1.01 -4.47 -11.12
C VAL A 157 -2.40 -3.91 -10.85
N LEU A 158 -2.73 -2.80 -11.48
CA LEU A 158 -4.03 -2.15 -11.41
C LEU A 158 -4.66 -2.11 -12.80
N ASN A 159 -5.81 -2.77 -12.94
CA ASN A 159 -6.60 -2.73 -14.16
C ASN A 159 -7.93 -2.03 -13.89
N ALA A 160 -8.43 -1.29 -14.88
CA ALA A 160 -9.75 -0.70 -14.83
C ALA A 160 -10.60 -1.19 -15.99
N PHE A 161 -11.87 -1.35 -15.71
CA PHE A 161 -12.87 -1.85 -16.64
C PHE A 161 -14.04 -0.87 -16.65
N SER A 162 -14.48 -0.47 -17.82
CA SER A 162 -15.68 0.34 -18.00
C SER A 162 -16.69 -0.43 -18.84
N LEU A 163 -17.92 -0.41 -18.41
CA LEU A 163 -19.06 -0.93 -19.17
C LEU A 163 -19.86 0.24 -19.74
N SER A 164 -20.40 0.09 -20.94
CA SER A 164 -21.41 1.02 -21.44
C SER A 164 -22.67 0.95 -20.57
N SER A 165 -23.49 2.00 -20.60
CA SER A 165 -24.72 2.08 -19.79
C SER A 165 -25.72 0.94 -20.06
N ASP A 166 -25.67 0.35 -21.25
CA ASP A 166 -26.48 -0.80 -21.67
C ASP A 166 -25.81 -2.16 -21.40
N GLY A 167 -24.58 -2.16 -20.85
CA GLY A 167 -23.81 -3.36 -20.53
C GLY A 167 -23.28 -4.14 -21.74
N THR A 168 -23.38 -3.60 -22.95
CA THR A 168 -23.02 -4.32 -24.18
C THR A 168 -21.59 -4.07 -24.63
N THR A 169 -20.99 -2.93 -24.26
CA THR A 169 -19.63 -2.57 -24.65
C THR A 169 -18.71 -2.54 -23.43
N PHE A 170 -17.58 -3.18 -23.56
CA PHE A 170 -16.55 -3.30 -22.54
C PHE A 170 -15.27 -2.59 -22.99
N SER A 171 -14.70 -1.76 -22.13
CA SER A 171 -13.41 -1.14 -22.35
C SER A 171 -12.50 -1.44 -21.17
N MET A 172 -11.25 -1.79 -21.44
CA MET A 172 -10.23 -2.04 -20.45
C MET A 172 -9.15 -0.97 -20.52
N VAL A 173 -8.78 -0.43 -19.39
CA VAL A 173 -7.62 0.45 -19.21
C VAL A 173 -6.65 -0.25 -18.28
N THR A 174 -5.47 -0.54 -18.80
CA THR A 174 -4.35 -1.04 -18.00
C THR A 174 -3.46 0.11 -17.59
N ASP A 175 -2.91 0.04 -16.38
CA ASP A 175 -1.83 0.92 -16.00
C ASP A 175 -0.62 0.64 -16.92
N ALA A 176 -0.10 1.68 -17.53
CA ALA A 176 1.25 1.63 -18.09
C ALA A 176 2.17 1.81 -16.88
N GLY A 177 2.57 0.70 -16.27
CA GLY A 177 3.44 0.70 -15.10
C GLY A 177 4.66 1.60 -15.30
N ALA A 178 4.96 2.37 -14.27
CA ALA A 178 6.16 3.19 -14.17
C ALA A 178 7.35 2.32 -13.78
#